data_a137aa07237fc62d42ba59cc8bf5465a
#
_entry.id   a137aa07237fc62d42ba59cc8bf5465a
#
_cell.length_a   1.000
_cell.length_b   1.000
_cell.length_c   1.000
_cell.angle_alpha   90.00
_cell.angle_beta   90.00
_cell.angle_gamma   90.00
#
_symmetry.space_group_name_H-M   'P 1'
#
loop_
_entity.id
_entity.type
_entity.pdbx_description
1 polymer ?
#
loop_
_entity_poly.entity_id
_entity_poly.type
_entity_poly.pdbx_seq_one_letter_code
_entity_poly.pdbx_strand_id
1 'polypeptide(L)' 'MKNLEIRMRIKENRLCHYEVAAQIGISEYTLCRWLREELSAEKKEAVNKAIDYIIGKGR' A
#
# COMPACT_ATOMS: atom_id res chain seq x y z
N MET A 1 -7.40 8.14 -12.03
CA MET A 1 -6.33 7.24 -11.57
C MET A 1 -6.91 6.24 -10.58
N LYS A 2 -6.62 4.98 -10.79
CA LYS A 2 -7.14 3.93 -9.90
C LYS A 2 -6.41 3.95 -8.56
N ASN A 3 -7.16 3.58 -7.52
CA ASN A 3 -6.60 3.47 -6.16
C ASN A 3 -6.03 4.79 -5.63
N LEU A 4 -6.66 5.89 -6.01
CA LEU A 4 -6.18 7.21 -5.60
C LEU A 4 -6.08 7.36 -4.08
N GLU A 5 -7.08 6.86 -3.35
CA GLU A 5 -7.06 6.95 -1.88
C GLU A 5 -5.85 6.28 -1.27
N ILE A 6 -5.53 5.08 -1.77
CA ILE A 6 -4.38 4.32 -1.27
C ILE A 6 -3.09 5.05 -1.61
N ARG A 7 -2.98 5.52 -2.85
CA ARG A 7 -1.80 6.26 -3.28
C ARG A 7 -1.59 7.53 -2.46
N MET A 8 -2.68 8.21 -2.14
CA MET A 8 -2.61 9.41 -1.32
C MET A 8 -2.19 9.11 0.10
N ARG A 9 -2.70 8.03 0.69
CA ARG A 9 -2.30 7.63 2.04
C ARG A 9 -0.80 7.36 2.11
N ILE A 10 -0.29 6.66 1.11
CA ILE A 10 1.14 6.35 1.06
C ILE A 10 1.94 7.64 0.97
N LYS A 11 1.53 8.54 0.09
CA LYS A 11 2.24 9.80 -0.12
C LYS A 11 2.15 10.72 1.09
N GLU A 12 0.96 10.86 1.67
CA GLU A 12 0.76 11.74 2.81
C GLU A 12 1.55 11.31 4.04
N ASN A 13 1.74 10.01 4.20
CA ASN A 13 2.48 9.47 5.32
C ASN A 13 3.95 9.25 4.98
N ARG A 14 4.38 9.72 3.81
CA ARG A 14 5.77 9.62 3.34
C ARG A 14 6.29 8.19 3.33
N LEU A 15 5.42 7.26 3.00
CA LEU A 15 5.81 5.86 2.91
C LEU A 15 6.38 5.55 1.55
N CYS A 16 7.24 4.55 1.49
CA CYS A 16 7.77 4.06 0.23
C CYS A 16 6.98 2.81 -0.17
N HIS A 17 6.81 2.61 -1.47
CA HIS A 17 6.09 1.43 -1.95
C HIS A 17 6.76 0.15 -1.47
N TYR A 18 8.09 0.11 -1.42
CA TYR A 18 8.77 -1.11 -0.98
C TYR A 18 8.48 -1.43 0.49
N GLU A 19 8.25 -0.42 1.31
CA GLU A 19 7.92 -0.65 2.72
C GLU A 19 6.56 -1.32 2.83
N VAL A 20 5.59 -0.82 2.09
CA VAL A 20 4.25 -1.39 2.09
C VAL A 20 4.27 -2.80 1.50
N ALA A 21 4.99 -2.97 0.40
CA ALA A 21 5.10 -4.28 -0.24
C ALA A 21 5.75 -5.30 0.69
N ALA A 22 6.81 -4.91 1.38
CA ALA A 22 7.48 -5.79 2.32
C ALA A 22 6.55 -6.21 3.46
N GLN A 23 5.73 -5.29 3.93
CA GLN A 23 4.79 -5.58 5.01
C GLN A 23 3.72 -6.58 4.56
N ILE A 24 3.32 -6.52 3.29
CA ILE A 24 2.34 -7.44 2.74
C ILE A 24 2.99 -8.79 2.41
N GLY A 25 4.28 -8.76 2.06
CA GLY A 25 5.01 -9.97 1.67
C GLY A 25 5.12 -10.13 0.16
N ILE A 26 5.06 -9.02 -0.57
CA ILE A 26 5.18 -9.03 -2.03
C ILE A 26 6.32 -8.09 -2.44
N SER A 27 6.70 -8.18 -3.72
CA SER A 27 7.73 -7.28 -4.23
C SER A 27 7.13 -5.90 -4.51
N GLU A 28 8.00 -4.89 -4.55
CA GLU A 28 7.57 -3.54 -4.90
C GLU A 28 6.94 -3.53 -6.29
N TYR A 29 7.52 -4.29 -7.20
CA TYR A 29 6.99 -4.39 -8.55
C TYR A 29 5.55 -4.92 -8.56
N THR A 30 5.29 -5.95 -7.75
CA THR A 30 3.96 -6.51 -7.63
C THR A 30 2.98 -5.49 -7.07
N LEU A 31 3.40 -4.74 -6.05
CA LEU A 31 2.56 -3.71 -5.47
C LEU A 31 2.24 -2.63 -6.51
N CYS A 32 3.23 -2.21 -7.29
CA CYS A 32 3.00 -1.22 -8.33
C CYS A 32 1.98 -1.71 -9.36
N ARG A 33 2.06 -2.99 -9.73
CA ARG A 33 1.09 -3.58 -10.63
C ARG A 33 -0.31 -3.57 -10.01
N TRP A 34 -0.41 -3.93 -8.74
CA TRP A 34 -1.69 -3.90 -8.04
C TRP A 34 -2.30 -2.50 -8.09
N LEU A 35 -1.50 -1.47 -7.87
CA LEU A 35 -1.99 -0.11 -7.84
C LEU A 35 -2.41 0.42 -9.21
N ARG A 36 -1.94 -0.20 -10.28
CA ARG A 36 -2.34 0.17 -11.63
C ARG A 36 -3.69 -0.43 -12.01
N GLU A 37 -4.09 -1.49 -11.32
CA GLU A 37 -5.34 -2.16 -11.59
C GLU A 37 -6.30 -1.91 -10.44
N GLU A 38 -7.59 -2.09 -10.72
CA GLU A 38 -8.56 -1.97 -9.65
C GLU A 38 -8.39 -3.13 -8.68
N LEU A 39 -8.16 -2.81 -7.42
CA LEU A 39 -7.93 -3.81 -6.41
C LEU A 39 -9.24 -4.45 -5.95
N SER A 40 -9.18 -5.75 -5.67
CA SER A 40 -10.29 -6.42 -5.01
C SER A 40 -10.38 -5.92 -3.56
N ALA A 41 -11.51 -6.17 -2.92
CA ALA A 41 -11.68 -5.75 -1.52
C ALA A 41 -10.62 -6.37 -0.63
N GLU A 42 -10.25 -7.62 -0.87
CA GLU A 42 -9.23 -8.30 -0.08
C GLU A 42 -7.86 -7.64 -0.22
N LYS A 43 -7.50 -7.29 -1.44
CA LYS A 43 -6.20 -6.63 -1.68
C LYS A 43 -6.18 -5.23 -1.10
N LYS A 44 -7.29 -4.48 -1.21
CA LYS A 44 -7.38 -3.16 -0.60
C LYS A 44 -7.20 -3.26 0.90
N GLU A 45 -7.84 -4.22 1.53
CA GLU A 45 -7.72 -4.41 2.96
C GLU A 45 -6.29 -4.75 3.35
N ALA A 46 -5.64 -5.62 2.60
CA ALA A 46 -4.25 -5.98 2.87
C ALA A 46 -3.33 -4.77 2.81
N VAL A 47 -3.50 -3.94 1.79
CA VAL A 47 -2.68 -2.74 1.64
C VAL A 47 -2.96 -1.76 2.76
N ASN A 48 -4.23 -1.53 3.10
CA ASN A 48 -4.59 -0.62 4.17
C ASN A 48 -4.07 -1.09 5.52
N LYS A 49 -4.14 -2.39 5.80
CA LYS A 49 -3.59 -2.93 7.04
C LYS A 49 -2.09 -2.75 7.11
N ALA A 50 -1.40 -2.94 5.99
CA ALA A 50 0.04 -2.75 5.94
C ALA A 50 0.39 -1.30 6.24
N ILE A 51 -0.34 -0.36 5.65
CA ILE A 51 -0.11 1.06 5.89
C ILE A 51 -0.36 1.39 7.37
N ASP A 52 -1.47 0.91 7.92
CA ASP A 52 -1.80 1.15 9.32
C ASP A 52 -0.71 0.61 10.25
N TYR A 53 -0.21 -0.56 9.95
CA TYR A 53 0.85 -1.19 10.75
C TYR A 53 2.12 -0.34 10.74
N ILE A 54 2.52 0.13 9.58
CA ILE A 54 3.73 0.94 9.44
C ILE A 54 3.58 2.26 10.19
N ILE A 55 2.42 2.90 10.04
CA ILE A 55 2.14 4.16 10.73
C ILE A 55 2.12 3.93 12.24
N GLY A 56 1.51 2.84 12.66
CA GLY A 56 1.41 2.51 14.08
C GLY A 56 2.73 2.25 14.77
N LYS A 57 3.78 1.97 13.99
CA LYS A 57 5.12 1.76 14.55
C LYS A 57 5.87 3.06 14.81
N GLY A 58 5.23 4.21 14.67
CA GLY A 58 5.86 5.47 14.98
C GLY A 58 6.62 6.07 13.83
N ARG A 59 6.22 5.79 12.66
CA ARG A 59 6.85 6.34 11.48
C ARG A 59 6.51 7.82 11.30
#